data_948c372fa0bbe8edf6fa59be94158b4d
#
_entry.id   948c372fa0bbe8edf6fa59be94158b4d
#
_cell.length_a   1.000
_cell.length_b   1.000
_cell.length_c   1.000
_cell.angle_alpha   90.00
_cell.angle_beta   90.00
_cell.angle_gamma   90.00
#
_symmetry.space_group_name_H-M   'P 1'
#
loop_
_entity.id
_entity.type
_entity.pdbx_description
1 polymer ?
#
loop_
_entity_poly.entity_id
_entity_poly.type
_entity_poly.pdbx_seq_one_letter_code
_entity_poly.pdbx_strand_id
1 'polypeptide(L)'
;LCNDLSNLLNRTISMVNKYFNGKVPKYNGTPNEVDKELEKYTIEQIEKFEDLMEEYEISNALQEIWNIITRTNKYIDVTAPWILAKQEETEKLESVIYHLVENLRKIAILIRPFMNETSNNILRQLGIELKEKNVWQTLKENNKQEEIKVIEKGEPIFMRLNMQEEIEYIKGKMG
;
A
#
# COMPACT_ATOMS: atom_id res chain seq x y z
N LEU A 1 4.88 -10.48 -8.42
CA LEU A 1 5.27 -9.43 -7.47
C LEU A 1 4.65 -8.08 -7.85
N CYS A 2 4.97 -7.50 -9.02
CA CYS A 2 4.41 -6.21 -9.45
C CYS A 2 2.87 -6.22 -9.53
N ASN A 3 2.28 -7.33 -9.97
CA ASN A 3 0.83 -7.48 -10.05
C ASN A 3 0.15 -7.42 -8.68
N ASP A 4 0.77 -7.98 -7.63
CA ASP A 4 0.16 -8.04 -6.30
C ASP A 4 0.02 -6.66 -5.68
N LEU A 5 1.04 -5.79 -5.82
CA LEU A 5 0.99 -4.41 -5.34
C LEU A 5 -0.01 -3.57 -6.16
N SER A 6 0.01 -3.71 -7.50
CA SER A 6 -0.96 -3.03 -8.36
C SER A 6 -2.40 -3.43 -8.06
N ASN A 7 -2.64 -4.73 -7.85
CA ASN A 7 -3.96 -5.25 -7.49
C ASN A 7 -4.41 -4.73 -6.13
N LEU A 8 -3.52 -4.73 -5.13
CA LEU A 8 -3.82 -4.21 -3.80
C LEU A 8 -4.25 -2.74 -3.87
N LEU A 9 -3.46 -1.90 -4.57
CA LEU A 9 -3.78 -0.48 -4.73
C LEU A 9 -5.11 -0.27 -5.46
N ASN A 10 -5.31 -0.93 -6.59
CA ASN A 10 -6.54 -0.78 -7.39
C ASN A 10 -7.78 -1.26 -6.64
N ARG A 11 -7.70 -2.38 -5.93
CA ARG A 11 -8.81 -2.89 -5.09
C ARG A 11 -9.13 -1.88 -3.99
N THR A 12 -8.12 -1.37 -3.31
CA THR A 12 -8.30 -0.39 -2.22
C THR A 12 -8.95 0.89 -2.74
N ILE A 13 -8.42 1.51 -3.81
CA ILE A 13 -9.00 2.73 -4.40
C ILE A 13 -10.44 2.50 -4.85
N SER A 14 -10.72 1.36 -5.47
CA SER A 14 -12.08 1.01 -5.91
C SER A 14 -13.06 0.90 -4.74
N MET A 15 -12.62 0.31 -3.61
CA MET A 15 -13.45 0.19 -2.41
C MET A 15 -13.66 1.54 -1.71
N VAL A 16 -12.62 2.38 -1.61
CA VAL A 16 -12.75 3.74 -1.06
C VAL A 16 -13.76 4.56 -1.88
N ASN A 17 -13.66 4.52 -3.20
CA ASN A 17 -14.61 5.23 -4.08
C ASN A 17 -16.04 4.67 -3.95
N LYS A 18 -16.18 3.35 -3.97
CA LYS A 18 -17.48 2.68 -3.94
C LYS A 18 -18.23 2.88 -2.62
N TYR A 19 -17.54 2.78 -1.49
CA TYR A 19 -18.20 2.76 -0.18
C TYR A 19 -18.15 4.12 0.54
N PHE A 20 -17.17 4.97 0.21
CA PHE A 20 -16.91 6.23 0.92
C PHE A 20 -16.75 7.44 -0.01
N ASN A 21 -17.21 7.36 -1.25
CA ASN A 21 -17.12 8.48 -2.22
C ASN A 21 -15.70 9.06 -2.36
N GLY A 22 -14.68 8.22 -2.32
CA GLY A 22 -13.29 8.61 -2.43
C GLY A 22 -12.65 9.16 -1.14
N LYS A 23 -13.40 9.32 -0.06
CA LYS A 23 -12.87 9.79 1.22
C LYS A 23 -12.40 8.61 2.06
N VAL A 24 -11.16 8.66 2.52
CA VAL A 24 -10.62 7.64 3.41
C VAL A 24 -11.16 7.83 4.83
N PRO A 25 -11.74 6.79 5.45
CA PRO A 25 -12.19 6.86 6.83
C PRO A 25 -11.03 7.19 7.78
N LYS A 26 -11.34 7.94 8.85
CA LYS A 26 -10.37 8.21 9.92
C LYS A 26 -10.19 6.99 10.81
N TYR A 27 -9.01 6.86 11.40
CA TYR A 27 -8.80 5.84 12.43
C TYR A 27 -9.72 6.09 13.62
N ASN A 28 -10.60 5.11 13.91
CA ASN A 28 -11.58 5.21 15.00
C ASN A 28 -11.03 4.80 16.38
N GLY A 29 -9.77 4.28 16.42
CA GLY A 29 -9.13 3.88 17.67
C GLY A 29 -9.61 2.54 18.25
N THR A 30 -10.49 1.82 17.54
CA THR A 30 -11.07 0.53 17.99
C THR A 30 -10.84 -0.58 16.98
N PRO A 31 -9.56 -0.98 16.72
CA PRO A 31 -9.26 -2.07 15.79
C PRO A 31 -9.79 -3.40 16.34
N ASN A 32 -10.36 -4.22 15.46
CA ASN A 32 -10.72 -5.60 15.81
C ASN A 32 -9.47 -6.50 15.86
N GLU A 33 -9.63 -7.77 16.23
CA GLU A 33 -8.49 -8.69 16.36
C GLU A 33 -7.74 -8.89 15.03
N VAL A 34 -8.45 -8.95 13.91
CA VAL A 34 -7.82 -9.11 12.58
C VAL A 34 -7.03 -7.86 12.18
N ASP A 35 -7.53 -6.67 12.54
CA ASP A 35 -6.82 -5.41 12.33
C ASP A 35 -5.53 -5.35 13.16
N LYS A 36 -5.61 -5.72 14.44
CA LYS A 36 -4.44 -5.80 15.35
C LYS A 36 -3.38 -6.79 14.86
N GLU A 37 -3.83 -7.94 14.35
CA GLU A 37 -2.92 -8.93 13.75
C GLU A 37 -2.18 -8.37 12.52
N LEU A 38 -2.90 -7.62 11.67
CA LEU A 38 -2.27 -6.98 10.51
C LEU A 38 -1.29 -5.89 10.94
N GLU A 39 -1.67 -5.04 11.90
CA GLU A 39 -0.80 -4.00 12.46
C GLU A 39 0.49 -4.60 13.03
N LYS A 40 0.36 -5.60 13.90
CA LYS A 40 1.48 -6.30 14.53
C LYS A 40 2.40 -6.93 13.49
N TYR A 41 1.83 -7.68 12.56
CA TYR A 41 2.60 -8.32 11.49
C TYR A 41 3.36 -7.29 10.65
N THR A 42 2.72 -6.19 10.28
CA THR A 42 3.35 -5.11 9.49
C THR A 42 4.54 -4.50 10.24
N ILE A 43 4.40 -4.21 11.53
CA ILE A 43 5.50 -3.69 12.36
C ILE A 43 6.66 -4.68 12.43
N GLU A 44 6.39 -5.97 12.68
CA GLU A 44 7.40 -7.02 12.71
C GLU A 44 8.18 -7.13 11.38
N GLN A 45 7.52 -7.00 10.25
CA GLN A 45 8.20 -7.02 8.94
C GLN A 45 9.01 -5.73 8.71
N ILE A 46 8.55 -4.58 9.18
CA ILE A 46 9.32 -3.31 9.11
C ILE A 46 10.61 -3.42 9.94
N GLU A 47 10.54 -3.97 11.13
CA GLU A 47 11.72 -4.19 11.98
C GLU A 47 12.74 -5.12 11.31
N LYS A 48 12.28 -6.24 10.77
CA LYS A 48 13.14 -7.15 9.98
C LYS A 48 13.74 -6.47 8.76
N PHE A 49 12.96 -5.64 8.07
CA PHE A 49 13.45 -4.87 6.94
C PHE A 49 14.60 -3.93 7.36
N GLU A 50 14.44 -3.22 8.48
CA GLU A 50 15.48 -2.33 9.02
C GLU A 50 16.76 -3.10 9.34
N ASP A 51 16.65 -4.22 10.05
CA ASP A 51 17.80 -5.09 10.41
C ASP A 51 18.54 -5.59 9.16
N LEU A 52 17.81 -6.10 8.17
CA LEU A 52 18.36 -6.60 6.91
C LEU A 52 19.03 -5.49 6.08
N MET A 53 18.49 -4.27 6.11
CA MET A 53 19.11 -3.12 5.45
C MET A 53 20.43 -2.70 6.13
N GLU A 54 20.52 -2.79 7.46
CA GLU A 54 21.76 -2.55 8.21
C GLU A 54 22.83 -3.59 7.89
N GLU A 55 22.41 -4.84 7.62
CA GLU A 55 23.30 -5.94 7.22
C GLU A 55 23.62 -5.95 5.71
N TYR A 56 23.12 -4.97 4.94
CA TYR A 56 23.25 -4.91 3.48
C TYR A 56 22.59 -6.07 2.73
N GLU A 57 21.64 -6.77 3.35
CA GLU A 57 20.89 -7.87 2.74
C GLU A 57 19.67 -7.39 1.94
N ILE A 58 19.89 -6.59 0.91
CA ILE A 58 18.86 -5.85 0.17
C ILE A 58 17.78 -6.78 -0.40
N SER A 59 18.16 -7.94 -0.96
CA SER A 59 17.20 -8.88 -1.54
C SER A 59 16.24 -9.45 -0.49
N ASN A 60 16.75 -9.76 0.71
CA ASN A 60 15.95 -10.25 1.82
C ASN A 60 15.08 -9.12 2.39
N ALA A 61 15.61 -7.90 2.49
CA ALA A 61 14.83 -6.74 2.89
C ALA A 61 13.65 -6.48 1.95
N LEU A 62 13.85 -6.53 0.64
CA LEU A 62 12.76 -6.42 -0.34
C LEU A 62 11.70 -7.52 -0.17
N GLN A 63 12.10 -8.74 0.21
CA GLN A 63 11.14 -9.82 0.47
C GLN A 63 10.20 -9.47 1.63
N GLU A 64 10.67 -8.77 2.69
CA GLU A 64 9.81 -8.37 3.80
C GLU A 64 8.73 -7.37 3.37
N ILE A 65 9.03 -6.48 2.42
CA ILE A 65 8.01 -5.60 1.84
C ILE A 65 6.94 -6.42 1.12
N TRP A 66 7.33 -7.44 0.34
CA TRP A 66 6.39 -8.33 -0.35
C TRP A 66 5.58 -9.20 0.60
N ASN A 67 6.13 -9.57 1.74
CA ASN A 67 5.40 -10.24 2.82
C ASN A 67 4.26 -9.35 3.34
N ILE A 68 4.51 -8.04 3.53
CA ILE A 68 3.47 -7.06 3.91
C ILE A 68 2.40 -6.97 2.82
N ILE A 69 2.77 -6.87 1.54
CA ILE A 69 1.83 -6.80 0.42
C ILE A 69 0.93 -8.04 0.37
N THR A 70 1.52 -9.23 0.48
CA THR A 70 0.81 -10.51 0.47
C THR A 70 -0.16 -10.61 1.65
N ARG A 71 0.29 -10.24 2.85
CA ARG A 71 -0.54 -10.24 4.06
C ARG A 71 -1.70 -9.26 3.94
N THR A 72 -1.46 -8.08 3.36
CA THR A 72 -2.50 -7.06 3.16
C THR A 72 -3.54 -7.50 2.11
N ASN A 73 -3.12 -8.16 1.04
CA ASN A 73 -4.07 -8.77 0.09
C ASN A 73 -4.93 -9.85 0.77
N LYS A 74 -4.32 -10.73 1.57
CA LYS A 74 -5.04 -11.73 2.33
C LYS A 74 -6.02 -11.11 3.34
N TYR A 75 -5.67 -9.99 3.94
CA TYR A 75 -6.53 -9.26 4.85
C TYR A 75 -7.83 -8.81 4.19
N ILE A 76 -7.81 -8.37 2.92
CA ILE A 76 -9.02 -8.06 2.15
C ILE A 76 -9.93 -9.29 2.06
N ASP A 77 -9.36 -10.47 1.78
CA ASP A 77 -10.14 -11.69 1.58
C ASP A 77 -10.74 -12.19 2.91
N VAL A 78 -10.00 -12.08 4.01
CA VAL A 78 -10.44 -12.46 5.36
C VAL A 78 -11.53 -11.53 5.89
N THR A 79 -11.37 -10.23 5.72
CA THR A 79 -12.33 -9.22 6.23
C THR A 79 -13.55 -9.05 5.33
N ALA A 80 -13.44 -9.47 4.06
CA ALA A 80 -14.51 -9.43 3.07
C ALA A 80 -15.31 -8.11 3.09
N PRO A 81 -14.70 -6.95 2.76
CA PRO A 81 -15.34 -5.63 2.89
C PRO A 81 -16.70 -5.51 2.18
N TRP A 82 -16.89 -6.27 1.09
CA TRP A 82 -18.14 -6.33 0.36
C TRP A 82 -19.29 -6.97 1.16
N ILE A 83 -18.96 -7.88 2.10
CA ILE A 83 -19.95 -8.46 3.02
C ILE A 83 -20.27 -7.45 4.12
N LEU A 84 -19.26 -6.79 4.69
CA LEU A 84 -19.46 -5.75 5.71
C LEU A 84 -20.34 -4.60 5.18
N ALA A 85 -20.09 -4.17 3.93
CA ALA A 85 -20.91 -3.16 3.28
C ALA A 85 -22.36 -3.61 3.07
N LYS A 86 -22.58 -4.88 2.71
CA LYS A 86 -23.91 -5.45 2.53
C LYS A 86 -24.68 -5.64 3.85
N GLN A 87 -23.95 -5.89 4.94
CA GLN A 87 -24.51 -6.06 6.30
C GLN A 87 -24.64 -4.72 7.04
N GLU A 88 -24.28 -3.60 6.40
CA GLU A 88 -24.29 -2.25 7.00
C GLU A 88 -23.39 -2.11 8.25
N GLU A 89 -22.36 -2.98 8.36
CA GLU A 89 -21.35 -2.93 9.43
C GLU A 89 -20.33 -1.80 9.18
N THR A 90 -20.80 -0.55 9.21
CA THR A 90 -20.05 0.63 8.78
C THR A 90 -18.75 0.82 9.56
N GLU A 91 -18.76 0.69 10.88
CA GLU A 91 -17.57 0.90 11.73
C GLU A 91 -16.46 -0.10 11.41
N LYS A 92 -16.82 -1.38 11.17
CA LYS A 92 -15.85 -2.40 10.77
C LYS A 92 -15.32 -2.14 9.37
N LEU A 93 -16.19 -1.74 8.44
CA LEU A 93 -15.80 -1.39 7.08
C LEU A 93 -14.84 -0.19 7.07
N GLU A 94 -15.11 0.84 7.85
CA GLU A 94 -14.22 2.01 8.03
C GLU A 94 -12.84 1.58 8.54
N SER A 95 -12.79 0.71 9.56
CA SER A 95 -11.54 0.18 10.09
C SER A 95 -10.76 -0.58 9.03
N VAL A 96 -11.42 -1.46 8.27
CA VAL A 96 -10.77 -2.22 7.19
C VAL A 96 -10.18 -1.29 6.12
N ILE A 97 -10.95 -0.33 5.64
CA ILE A 97 -10.49 0.60 4.60
C ILE A 97 -9.32 1.46 5.11
N TYR A 98 -9.40 1.95 6.35
CA TYR A 98 -8.30 2.68 6.97
C TYR A 98 -7.00 1.86 6.97
N HIS A 99 -7.03 0.60 7.44
CA HIS A 99 -5.86 -0.26 7.53
C HIS A 99 -5.26 -0.59 6.15
N LEU A 100 -6.09 -0.74 5.13
CA LEU A 100 -5.61 -0.94 3.76
C LEU A 100 -4.84 0.27 3.22
N VAL A 101 -5.39 1.46 3.41
CA VAL A 101 -4.74 2.70 2.98
C VAL A 101 -3.46 2.95 3.78
N GLU A 102 -3.49 2.72 5.10
CA GLU A 102 -2.32 2.89 5.97
C GLU A 102 -1.18 1.92 5.62
N ASN A 103 -1.49 0.65 5.34
CA ASN A 103 -0.47 -0.30 4.89
C ASN A 103 0.09 0.06 3.51
N LEU A 104 -0.72 0.54 2.58
CA LEU A 104 -0.24 1.03 1.29
C LEU A 104 0.68 2.26 1.46
N ARG A 105 0.40 3.16 2.40
CA ARG A 105 1.29 4.27 2.75
C ARG A 105 2.63 3.76 3.25
N LYS A 106 2.63 2.81 4.19
CA LYS A 106 3.84 2.19 4.74
C LYS A 106 4.66 1.48 3.64
N ILE A 107 3.99 0.70 2.79
CA ILE A 107 4.62 0.04 1.64
C ILE A 107 5.26 1.08 0.70
N ALA A 108 4.57 2.17 0.38
CA ALA A 108 5.09 3.22 -0.48
C ALA A 108 6.36 3.86 0.11
N ILE A 109 6.42 4.08 1.42
CA ILE A 109 7.61 4.59 2.11
C ILE A 109 8.75 3.57 2.05
N LEU A 110 8.48 2.30 2.34
CA LEU A 110 9.49 1.23 2.34
C LEU A 110 10.13 1.00 0.97
N ILE A 111 9.35 1.06 -0.13
CA ILE A 111 9.88 0.88 -1.48
C ILE A 111 10.58 2.14 -2.04
N ARG A 112 10.40 3.30 -1.41
CA ARG A 112 10.90 4.58 -1.92
C ARG A 112 12.41 4.59 -2.24
N PRO A 113 13.30 4.00 -1.43
CA PRO A 113 14.73 3.96 -1.75
C PRO A 113 15.06 3.18 -3.02
N PHE A 114 14.20 2.26 -3.44
CA PHE A 114 14.42 1.36 -4.57
C PHE A 114 13.63 1.80 -5.81
N MET A 115 12.40 2.28 -5.61
CA MET A 115 11.43 2.61 -6.66
C MET A 115 10.73 3.94 -6.34
N ASN A 116 11.46 5.04 -6.39
CA ASN A 116 10.96 6.35 -5.98
C ASN A 116 9.73 6.80 -6.79
N GLU A 117 9.73 6.58 -8.10
CA GLU A 117 8.59 6.94 -8.97
C GLU A 117 7.33 6.14 -8.63
N THR A 118 7.48 4.82 -8.40
CA THR A 118 6.39 3.94 -7.97
C THR A 118 5.83 4.37 -6.62
N SER A 119 6.72 4.68 -5.65
CA SER A 119 6.33 5.20 -4.34
C SER A 119 5.51 6.49 -4.47
N ASN A 120 6.02 7.47 -5.21
CA ASN A 120 5.33 8.74 -5.41
C ASN A 120 3.97 8.57 -6.12
N ASN A 121 3.89 7.65 -7.08
CA ASN A 121 2.66 7.35 -7.78
C ASN A 121 1.61 6.71 -6.86
N ILE A 122 2.00 5.77 -5.99
CA ILE A 122 1.09 5.19 -4.99
C ILE A 122 0.56 6.29 -4.06
N LEU A 123 1.44 7.12 -3.49
CA LEU A 123 1.04 8.19 -2.57
C LEU A 123 0.11 9.21 -3.24
N ARG A 124 0.42 9.60 -4.48
CA ARG A 124 -0.45 10.48 -5.29
C ARG A 124 -1.84 9.88 -5.48
N GLN A 125 -1.91 8.60 -5.84
CA GLN A 125 -3.19 7.92 -6.06
C GLN A 125 -4.01 7.78 -4.77
N LEU A 126 -3.35 7.63 -3.64
CA LEU A 126 -3.98 7.62 -2.32
C LEU A 126 -4.34 9.03 -1.81
N GLY A 127 -3.87 10.10 -2.47
CA GLY A 127 -4.06 11.47 -2.01
C GLY A 127 -3.23 11.81 -0.76
N ILE A 128 -2.10 11.14 -0.56
CA ILE A 128 -1.23 11.32 0.61
C ILE A 128 -0.03 12.18 0.24
N GLU A 129 0.16 13.27 0.98
CA GLU A 129 1.38 14.10 0.93
C GLU A 129 2.27 13.79 2.13
N LEU A 130 3.53 13.47 1.87
CA LEU A 130 4.52 13.28 2.92
C LEU A 130 5.10 14.64 3.34
N LYS A 131 4.53 15.25 4.38
CA LYS A 131 4.91 16.60 4.87
C LYS A 131 6.08 16.60 5.86
N GLU A 132 6.48 15.46 6.38
CA GLU A 132 7.46 15.36 7.46
C GLU A 132 8.89 15.18 6.97
N LYS A 133 9.84 15.83 7.66
CA LYS A 133 11.27 15.66 7.37
C LYS A 133 11.76 14.24 7.67
N ASN A 134 11.09 13.52 8.57
CA ASN A 134 11.46 12.17 8.98
C ASN A 134 10.30 11.19 8.80
N VAL A 135 9.95 10.97 7.54
CA VAL A 135 8.85 10.08 7.13
C VAL A 135 9.05 8.65 7.65
N TRP A 136 10.32 8.21 7.81
CA TRP A 136 10.66 6.87 8.27
C TRP A 136 10.16 6.60 9.70
N GLN A 137 10.23 7.59 10.59
CA GLN A 137 9.72 7.45 11.97
C GLN A 137 8.22 7.17 12.03
N THR A 138 7.47 7.58 11.00
CA THR A 138 6.01 7.37 10.95
C THR A 138 5.60 5.94 10.57
N LEU A 139 6.55 5.06 10.20
CA LEU A 139 6.25 3.69 9.77
C LEU A 139 5.67 2.82 10.89
N LYS A 140 6.13 3.02 12.12
CA LYS A 140 5.71 2.23 13.29
C LYS A 140 4.49 2.82 14.00
N GLU A 141 4.00 3.98 13.55
CA GLU A 141 2.83 4.66 14.10
C GLU A 141 1.65 4.57 13.13
N ASN A 142 0.44 4.50 13.67
CA ASN A 142 -0.76 4.65 12.89
C ASN A 142 -1.03 6.13 12.66
N ASN A 143 -1.04 6.53 11.41
CA ASN A 143 -1.17 7.94 11.06
C ASN A 143 -2.61 8.41 11.33
N LYS A 144 -2.77 9.35 12.26
CA LYS A 144 -4.03 10.08 12.54
C LYS A 144 -4.20 11.20 11.52
N GLN A 145 -4.24 10.83 10.23
CA GLN A 145 -4.20 11.82 9.16
C GLN A 145 -5.47 12.69 9.09
N GLU A 146 -5.25 13.89 8.53
CA GLU A 146 -6.26 14.78 7.98
C GLU A 146 -7.10 14.07 6.92
N GLU A 147 -8.17 14.70 6.46
CA GLU A 147 -9.07 14.16 5.46
C GLU A 147 -8.31 13.82 4.15
N ILE A 148 -8.23 12.53 3.81
CA ILE A 148 -7.56 12.04 2.60
C ILE A 148 -8.62 11.68 1.57
N LYS A 149 -8.38 12.06 0.31
CA LYS A 149 -9.22 11.67 -0.82
C LYS A 149 -8.38 10.97 -1.88
N VAL A 150 -8.77 9.73 -2.20
CA VAL A 150 -8.12 8.97 -3.29
C VAL A 150 -8.57 9.48 -4.66
N ILE A 151 -7.79 9.14 -5.71
CA ILE A 151 -8.20 9.42 -7.09
C ILE A 151 -9.47 8.62 -7.47
N GLU A 152 -10.22 9.11 -8.46
CA GLU A 152 -11.49 8.48 -8.88
C GLU A 152 -11.29 7.09 -9.48
N LYS A 153 -10.19 6.86 -10.20
CA LYS A 153 -9.87 5.59 -10.84
C LYS A 153 -8.39 5.29 -10.69
N GLY A 154 -8.08 4.07 -10.21
CA GLY A 154 -6.71 3.61 -10.09
C GLY A 154 -5.98 3.59 -11.43
N GLU A 155 -4.72 4.00 -11.41
CA GLU A 155 -3.82 4.05 -12.55
C GLU A 155 -2.70 3.01 -12.39
N PRO A 156 -2.12 2.49 -13.50
CA PRO A 156 -0.98 1.59 -13.42
C PRO A 156 0.21 2.26 -12.68
N ILE A 157 0.82 1.55 -11.76
CA ILE A 157 2.02 2.01 -11.02
C ILE A 157 3.31 1.46 -11.61
N PHE A 158 3.22 0.45 -12.45
CA PHE A 158 4.34 -0.08 -13.22
C PHE A 158 4.07 0.11 -14.70
N MET A 159 5.07 0.61 -15.44
CA MET A 159 4.97 0.67 -16.89
C MET A 159 4.93 -0.76 -17.46
N ARG A 160 3.94 -1.04 -18.32
CA ARG A 160 3.99 -2.23 -19.15
C ARG A 160 5.08 -2.00 -20.20
N LEU A 161 6.17 -2.77 -20.10
CA LEU A 161 7.15 -2.80 -21.17
C LEU A 161 6.46 -3.31 -22.43
N ASN A 162 6.39 -2.46 -23.46
CA ASN A 162 5.99 -2.92 -24.78
C ASN A 162 7.21 -3.63 -25.38
N MET A 163 7.16 -4.96 -25.39
CA MET A 163 8.29 -5.79 -25.85
C MET A 163 8.77 -5.41 -27.26
N GLN A 164 7.87 -4.96 -28.13
CA GLN A 164 8.23 -4.54 -29.50
C GLN A 164 9.02 -3.23 -29.49
N GLU A 165 8.58 -2.24 -28.72
CA GLU A 165 9.28 -0.95 -28.59
C GLU A 165 10.65 -1.11 -27.92
N GLU A 166 10.76 -1.96 -26.91
CA GLU A 166 12.03 -2.28 -26.25
C GLU A 166 13.01 -3.00 -27.19
N ILE A 167 12.52 -3.96 -27.98
CA ILE A 167 13.34 -4.67 -28.96
C ILE A 167 13.83 -3.70 -30.07
N GLU A 168 12.98 -2.79 -30.54
CA GLU A 168 13.37 -1.76 -31.51
C GLU A 168 14.38 -0.77 -30.93
N TYR A 169 14.18 -0.34 -29.66
CA TYR A 169 15.13 0.52 -28.96
C TYR A 169 16.50 -0.13 -28.78
N ILE A 170 16.53 -1.40 -28.37
CA ILE A 170 17.79 -2.16 -28.21
C ILE A 170 18.48 -2.36 -29.57
N LYS A 171 17.72 -2.72 -30.63
CA LYS A 171 18.27 -2.87 -31.99
C LYS A 171 18.83 -1.55 -32.53
N GLY A 172 18.17 -0.44 -32.24
CA GLY A 172 18.63 0.89 -32.65
C GLY A 172 19.90 1.36 -31.92
N LYS A 173 20.21 0.81 -30.74
CA LYS A 173 21.45 1.09 -30.00
C LYS A 173 22.60 0.15 -30.29
N MET A 174 22.33 -0.98 -30.89
CA MET A 174 23.34 -2.00 -31.24
C MET A 174 23.84 -1.87 -32.71
N GLY A 175 23.31 -0.96 -33.49
CA GLY A 175 23.77 -0.55 -34.84
C GLY A 175 24.42 0.78 -34.79
#